data_bfd22014dc360cc6210a3b71a6187927
#
_entry.id   bfd22014dc360cc6210a3b71a6187927
#
_cell.length_a   1.000
_cell.length_b   1.000
_cell.length_c   1.000
_cell.angle_alpha   90.00
_cell.angle_beta   90.00
_cell.angle_gamma   90.00
#
_symmetry.space_group_name_H-M   'P 1'
#
loop_
_entity.id
_entity.type
_entity.pdbx_description
1 polymer ?
#
loop_
_entity_poly.entity_id
_entity_poly.type
_entity_poly.pdbx_seq_one_letter_code
_entity_poly.pdbx_strand_id
1 'polypeptide(L)'
;MKLPQPVADREAQDAYLSRGASLYGLGKGSVRSRVEAARARQNSLTKPPGSLGRLEDLACFMASWRGVDRPTISRAQAVVFAGNHGICAQGVNPYPQAVTAQMVLNFQHGGAAINQLCRANGADLSVIALELDRPTADFTEGPAMTEAETLAAMQEGAAAVDLTADVLILGEMGIGNTTVAAAIYA
;
A
#
# COMPACT_ATOMS: atom_id res chain seq x y z
N MET A 1 -7.49 2.79 17.33
CA MET A 1 -7.89 2.22 16.03
C MET A 1 -7.65 0.72 16.10
N LYS A 2 -8.73 -0.08 16.12
CA LYS A 2 -8.60 -1.55 16.06
C LYS A 2 -8.20 -1.91 14.64
N LEU A 3 -7.07 -2.55 14.47
CA LEU A 3 -6.73 -3.20 13.20
C LEU A 3 -7.89 -4.13 12.81
N PRO A 4 -8.27 -4.20 11.53
CA PRO A 4 -9.29 -5.14 11.10
C PRO A 4 -8.86 -6.53 11.57
N GLN A 5 -9.77 -7.21 12.28
CA GLN A 5 -9.56 -8.58 12.70
C GLN A 5 -9.27 -9.41 11.45
N PRO A 6 -8.34 -10.36 11.51
CA PRO A 6 -8.13 -11.27 10.40
C PRO A 6 -9.47 -11.90 10.04
N VAL A 7 -9.80 -11.91 8.77
CA VAL A 7 -11.00 -12.59 8.26
C VAL A 7 -10.91 -14.03 8.74
N ALA A 8 -11.60 -14.32 9.84
CA ALA A 8 -11.57 -15.62 10.49
C ALA A 8 -12.33 -16.67 9.69
N ASP A 9 -13.09 -16.21 8.68
CA ASP A 9 -13.93 -17.06 7.84
C ASP A 9 -13.16 -17.43 6.56
N ARG A 10 -12.98 -18.71 6.39
CA ARG A 10 -12.34 -19.33 5.22
C ARG A 10 -13.08 -18.97 3.92
N GLU A 11 -14.38 -18.82 3.99
CA GLU A 11 -15.24 -18.48 2.85
C GLU A 11 -15.04 -17.03 2.39
N ALA A 12 -14.89 -16.10 3.32
CA ALA A 12 -14.57 -14.70 3.01
C ALA A 12 -13.13 -14.52 2.49
N GLN A 13 -12.18 -15.32 2.96
CA GLN A 13 -10.81 -15.35 2.47
C GLN A 13 -10.77 -15.89 1.03
N ASP A 14 -11.50 -16.96 0.74
CA ASP A 14 -11.63 -17.54 -0.60
C ASP A 14 -12.36 -16.59 -1.56
N ALA A 15 -13.35 -15.83 -1.08
CA ALA A 15 -14.05 -14.80 -1.86
C ALA A 15 -13.11 -13.62 -2.23
N TYR A 16 -12.28 -13.18 -1.28
CA TYR A 16 -11.28 -12.11 -1.51
C TYR A 16 -10.24 -12.55 -2.55
N LEU A 17 -9.69 -13.74 -2.40
CA LEU A 17 -8.72 -14.31 -3.35
C LEU A 17 -9.33 -14.52 -4.74
N SER A 18 -10.60 -14.90 -4.81
CA SER A 18 -11.33 -15.09 -6.06
C SER A 18 -11.59 -13.78 -6.81
N ARG A 19 -11.84 -12.68 -6.09
CA ARG A 19 -11.98 -11.33 -6.69
C ARG A 19 -10.66 -10.85 -7.27
N GLY A 20 -9.57 -11.00 -6.53
CA GLY A 20 -8.23 -10.64 -7.01
C GLY A 20 -7.84 -11.44 -8.26
N ALA A 21 -8.04 -12.74 -8.26
CA ALA A 21 -7.76 -13.60 -9.40
C ALA A 21 -8.52 -13.18 -10.68
N SER A 22 -9.77 -12.75 -10.55
CA SER A 22 -10.58 -12.28 -11.67
C SER A 22 -10.05 -10.98 -12.28
N LEU A 23 -9.54 -10.08 -11.46
CA LEU A 23 -8.96 -8.80 -11.92
C LEU A 23 -7.67 -8.98 -12.72
N TYR A 24 -6.89 -10.02 -12.42
CA TYR A 24 -5.59 -10.30 -13.06
C TYR A 24 -5.63 -11.45 -14.07
N GLY A 25 -6.81 -11.90 -14.51
CA GLY A 25 -6.95 -12.96 -15.51
C GLY A 25 -6.49 -14.35 -15.04
N LEU A 26 -6.25 -14.53 -13.73
CA LEU A 26 -5.88 -15.82 -13.16
C LEU A 26 -7.14 -16.70 -13.01
N GLY A 27 -7.13 -17.89 -13.57
CA GLY A 27 -8.22 -18.83 -13.41
C GLY A 27 -8.43 -19.22 -11.95
N LYS A 28 -9.68 -19.19 -11.46
CA LYS A 28 -10.03 -19.52 -10.05
C LYS A 28 -9.45 -20.86 -9.58
N GLY A 29 -9.37 -21.85 -10.45
CA GLY A 29 -8.79 -23.18 -10.16
C GLY A 29 -7.28 -23.12 -9.90
N SER A 30 -6.53 -22.26 -10.61
CA SER A 30 -5.08 -22.15 -10.45
C SER A 30 -4.70 -21.48 -9.12
N VAL A 31 -5.44 -20.48 -8.70
CA VAL A 31 -5.22 -19.78 -7.42
C VAL A 31 -5.42 -20.73 -6.25
N ARG A 32 -6.53 -21.48 -6.24
CA ARG A 32 -6.83 -22.43 -5.17
C ARG A 32 -5.78 -23.53 -5.06
N SER A 33 -5.36 -24.10 -6.19
CA SER A 33 -4.33 -25.15 -6.20
C SER A 33 -2.97 -24.66 -5.67
N ARG A 34 -2.61 -23.38 -5.93
CA ARG A 34 -1.35 -22.79 -5.41
C ARG A 34 -1.40 -22.56 -3.90
N VAL A 35 -2.54 -22.07 -3.39
CA VAL A 35 -2.74 -21.92 -1.94
C VAL A 35 -2.68 -23.27 -1.25
N GLU A 36 -3.33 -24.32 -1.80
CA GLU A 36 -3.31 -25.67 -1.25
C GLU A 36 -1.88 -26.25 -1.27
N ALA A 37 -1.13 -26.05 -2.35
CA ALA A 37 0.27 -26.49 -2.44
C ALA A 37 1.17 -25.75 -1.43
N ALA A 38 1.02 -24.43 -1.27
CA ALA A 38 1.76 -23.66 -0.29
C ALA A 38 1.44 -24.11 1.14
N ARG A 39 0.17 -24.38 1.44
CA ARG A 39 -0.29 -24.89 2.75
C ARG A 39 0.23 -26.30 3.04
N ALA A 40 0.17 -27.20 2.06
CA ALA A 40 0.74 -28.52 2.17
C ALA A 40 2.24 -28.48 2.46
N ARG A 41 2.95 -27.55 1.80
CA ARG A 41 4.37 -27.32 2.06
C ARG A 41 4.62 -26.83 3.50
N GLN A 42 3.82 -25.89 4.04
CA GLN A 42 3.97 -25.47 5.43
C GLN A 42 3.89 -26.65 6.41
N ASN A 43 3.01 -27.60 6.14
CA ASN A 43 2.84 -28.79 6.96
C ASN A 43 3.98 -29.82 6.79
N SER A 44 4.74 -29.77 5.70
CA SER A 44 5.87 -30.66 5.43
C SER A 44 7.22 -30.13 5.92
N LEU A 45 7.29 -28.88 6.37
CA LEU A 45 8.52 -28.28 6.89
C LEU A 45 8.87 -28.82 8.27
N THR A 46 10.17 -28.88 8.58
CA THR A 46 10.69 -29.30 9.89
C THR A 46 10.45 -28.20 10.92
N LYS A 47 9.22 -28.07 11.37
CA LYS A 47 8.77 -27.12 12.38
C LYS A 47 7.49 -27.62 13.05
N PRO A 48 7.16 -27.21 14.28
CA PRO A 48 5.84 -27.49 14.85
C PRO A 48 4.73 -26.90 13.97
N PRO A 49 3.60 -27.58 13.76
CA PRO A 49 2.49 -27.07 12.99
C PRO A 49 2.02 -25.70 13.52
N GLY A 50 1.85 -24.74 12.63
CA GLY A 50 1.40 -23.39 12.98
C GLY A 50 2.42 -22.49 13.69
N SER A 51 3.67 -22.95 13.89
CA SER A 51 4.67 -22.21 14.68
C SER A 51 5.07 -20.84 14.11
N LEU A 52 4.90 -20.63 12.81
CA LEU A 52 5.17 -19.33 12.17
C LEU A 52 3.94 -18.38 12.21
N GLY A 53 2.80 -18.84 12.73
CA GLY A 53 1.60 -18.04 12.90
C GLY A 53 1.19 -17.33 11.61
N ARG A 54 1.01 -16.00 11.66
CA ARG A 54 0.57 -15.19 10.53
C ARG A 54 1.48 -15.27 9.29
N LEU A 55 2.75 -15.60 9.45
CA LEU A 55 3.67 -15.74 8.31
C LEU A 55 3.26 -16.90 7.38
N GLU A 56 2.63 -17.95 7.90
CA GLU A 56 2.10 -19.06 7.09
C GLU A 56 0.95 -18.60 6.20
N ASP A 57 0.07 -17.73 6.70
CA ASP A 57 -1.02 -17.13 5.92
C ASP A 57 -0.47 -16.19 4.85
N LEU A 58 0.54 -15.38 5.19
CA LEU A 58 1.20 -14.48 4.22
C LEU A 58 1.89 -15.26 3.11
N ALA A 59 2.51 -16.40 3.42
CA ALA A 59 3.09 -17.29 2.39
C ALA A 59 2.02 -17.82 1.43
N CYS A 60 0.86 -18.24 1.94
CA CYS A 60 -0.26 -18.67 1.13
C CYS A 60 -0.85 -17.53 0.29
N PHE A 61 -0.98 -16.32 0.86
CA PHE A 61 -1.40 -15.12 0.15
C PHE A 61 -0.46 -14.82 -1.02
N MET A 62 0.84 -14.75 -0.77
CA MET A 62 1.84 -14.51 -1.81
C MET A 62 1.81 -15.58 -2.90
N ALA A 63 1.67 -16.87 -2.54
CA ALA A 63 1.56 -17.96 -3.50
C ALA A 63 0.36 -17.78 -4.43
N SER A 64 -0.77 -17.31 -3.88
CA SER A 64 -1.99 -17.07 -4.66
C SER A 64 -1.81 -15.95 -5.70
N TRP A 65 -1.21 -14.85 -5.32
CA TRP A 65 -1.01 -13.69 -6.18
C TRP A 65 0.13 -13.87 -7.20
N ARG A 66 1.19 -14.55 -6.81
CA ARG A 66 2.35 -14.83 -7.67
C ARG A 66 2.15 -16.05 -8.58
N GLY A 67 1.09 -16.83 -8.39
CA GLY A 67 0.80 -18.02 -9.17
C GLY A 67 1.81 -19.17 -9.02
N VAL A 68 2.61 -19.16 -7.94
CA VAL A 68 3.63 -20.16 -7.65
C VAL A 68 3.54 -20.61 -6.19
N ASP A 69 3.88 -21.87 -5.91
CA ASP A 69 3.79 -22.45 -4.55
C ASP A 69 4.90 -21.98 -3.59
N ARG A 70 5.98 -21.43 -4.14
CA ARG A 70 7.12 -20.86 -3.39
C ARG A 70 7.51 -19.49 -3.96
N PRO A 71 6.71 -18.46 -3.67
CA PRO A 71 6.98 -17.13 -4.17
C PRO A 71 8.25 -16.52 -3.53
N THR A 72 8.98 -15.77 -4.33
CA THR A 72 10.10 -14.93 -3.89
C THR A 72 9.79 -13.48 -4.21
N ILE A 73 10.35 -12.57 -3.43
CA ILE A 73 10.35 -11.13 -3.70
C ILE A 73 11.79 -10.76 -4.04
N SER A 74 12.04 -10.47 -5.31
CA SER A 74 13.37 -10.07 -5.81
C SER A 74 13.46 -8.57 -6.02
N ARG A 75 12.32 -7.93 -6.33
CA ARG A 75 12.21 -6.49 -6.56
C ARG A 75 11.02 -5.94 -5.78
N ALA A 76 11.31 -5.13 -4.79
CA ALA A 76 10.30 -4.41 -4.02
C ALA A 76 10.40 -2.92 -4.31
N GLN A 77 9.31 -2.29 -4.70
CA GLN A 77 9.20 -0.85 -4.89
C GLN A 77 8.40 -0.24 -3.74
N ALA A 78 8.91 0.84 -3.16
CA ALA A 78 8.18 1.71 -2.25
C ALA A 78 8.01 3.09 -2.91
N VAL A 79 6.79 3.60 -2.95
CA VAL A 79 6.49 4.93 -3.49
C VAL A 79 5.76 5.72 -2.41
N VAL A 80 6.28 6.90 -2.07
CA VAL A 80 5.63 7.85 -1.16
C VAL A 80 5.16 9.05 -1.98
N PHE A 81 3.85 9.30 -1.95
CA PHE A 81 3.28 10.52 -2.54
C PHE A 81 3.16 11.59 -1.47
N ALA A 82 3.69 12.77 -1.75
CA ALA A 82 3.62 13.90 -0.83
C ALA A 82 2.74 15.00 -1.43
N GLY A 83 1.73 15.46 -0.68
CA GLY A 83 0.78 16.47 -1.12
C GLY A 83 0.30 17.35 0.04
N ASN A 84 -0.20 18.52 -0.30
CA ASN A 84 -0.76 19.46 0.66
C ASN A 84 -2.29 19.56 0.51
N HIS A 85 -2.97 19.83 1.62
CA HIS A 85 -4.42 19.72 1.74
C HIS A 85 -5.05 21.03 2.23
N GLY A 86 -6.08 21.54 1.53
CA GLY A 86 -6.79 22.75 1.91
C GLY A 86 -7.49 22.69 3.26
N ILE A 87 -7.90 21.50 3.70
CA ILE A 87 -8.51 21.27 5.01
C ILE A 87 -7.63 21.76 6.18
N CYS A 88 -6.33 21.95 5.96
CA CYS A 88 -5.44 22.51 6.97
C CYS A 88 -5.85 23.91 7.43
N ALA A 89 -6.58 24.67 6.61
CA ALA A 89 -7.14 25.98 6.99
C ALA A 89 -8.12 25.87 8.18
N GLN A 90 -8.72 24.71 8.38
CA GLN A 90 -9.65 24.44 9.50
C GLN A 90 -8.91 24.08 10.81
N GLY A 91 -7.59 24.14 10.85
CA GLY A 91 -6.82 23.88 12.07
C GLY A 91 -6.89 22.44 12.57
N VAL A 92 -7.13 21.48 11.69
CA VAL A 92 -7.26 20.03 12.01
C VAL A 92 -5.93 19.34 12.30
N ASN A 93 -4.82 20.02 12.10
CA ASN A 93 -3.47 19.45 12.17
C ASN A 93 -2.61 20.13 13.25
N PRO A 94 -1.76 19.38 13.96
CA PRO A 94 -0.90 19.93 15.02
C PRO A 94 0.34 20.67 14.49
N TYR A 95 0.70 20.46 13.23
CA TYR A 95 1.89 21.01 12.58
C TYR A 95 1.52 21.91 11.40
N PRO A 96 2.33 22.94 11.08
CA PRO A 96 2.09 23.76 9.91
C PRO A 96 2.31 22.97 8.61
N GLN A 97 1.57 23.31 7.57
CA GLN A 97 1.62 22.63 6.27
C GLN A 97 3.02 22.62 5.63
N ALA A 98 3.86 23.63 5.93
CA ALA A 98 5.25 23.69 5.47
C ALA A 98 6.09 22.47 5.88
N VAL A 99 5.68 21.72 6.91
CA VAL A 99 6.35 20.48 7.33
C VAL A 99 6.30 19.41 6.24
N THR A 100 5.30 19.40 5.36
CA THR A 100 5.25 18.47 4.22
C THR A 100 6.48 18.60 3.34
N ALA A 101 6.85 19.81 2.94
CA ALA A 101 8.05 20.05 2.12
C ALA A 101 9.34 19.67 2.87
N GLN A 102 9.41 19.94 4.18
CA GLN A 102 10.55 19.53 5.02
C GLN A 102 10.68 18.01 5.10
N MET A 103 9.56 17.30 5.14
CA MET A 103 9.56 15.83 5.11
C MET A 103 10.00 15.28 3.75
N VAL A 104 9.64 15.91 2.64
CA VAL A 104 10.17 15.52 1.32
C VAL A 104 11.69 15.64 1.30
N LEU A 105 12.26 16.73 1.81
CA LEU A 105 13.71 16.88 1.96
C LEU A 105 14.30 15.81 2.88
N ASN A 106 13.63 15.49 3.99
CA ASN A 106 14.07 14.43 4.90
C ASN A 106 14.13 13.06 4.22
N PHE A 107 13.11 12.71 3.39
CA PHE A 107 13.14 11.49 2.58
C PHE A 107 14.32 11.49 1.60
N GLN A 108 14.58 12.61 0.92
CA GLN A 108 15.68 12.74 -0.05
C GLN A 108 17.06 12.55 0.63
N HIS A 109 17.21 13.03 1.86
CA HIS A 109 18.43 12.87 2.64
C HIS A 109 18.52 11.53 3.38
N GLY A 110 17.53 10.66 3.26
CA GLY A 110 17.54 9.33 3.87
C GLY A 110 17.25 9.32 5.38
N GLY A 111 16.65 10.38 5.93
CA GLY A 111 16.43 10.55 7.36
C GLY A 111 15.16 9.92 7.91
N ALA A 112 14.20 9.56 7.06
CA ALA A 112 12.93 9.02 7.51
C ALA A 112 12.99 7.50 7.79
N ALA A 113 12.06 6.99 8.60
CA ALA A 113 11.96 5.57 8.92
C ALA A 113 11.84 4.68 7.68
N ILE A 114 11.03 5.10 6.68
CA ILE A 114 10.87 4.35 5.43
C ILE A 114 12.19 4.18 4.67
N ASN A 115 13.07 5.18 4.70
CA ASN A 115 14.41 5.07 4.10
C ASN A 115 15.21 3.93 4.71
N GLN A 116 15.19 3.82 6.05
CA GLN A 116 15.92 2.78 6.77
C GLN A 116 15.29 1.40 6.52
N LEU A 117 13.96 1.32 6.53
CA LEU A 117 13.24 0.07 6.27
C LEU A 117 13.47 -0.42 4.84
N CYS A 118 13.40 0.45 3.85
CA CYS A 118 13.68 0.10 2.46
C CYS A 118 15.13 -0.39 2.30
N ARG A 119 16.11 0.32 2.90
CA ARG A 119 17.51 -0.09 2.87
C ARG A 119 17.73 -1.46 3.51
N ALA A 120 17.11 -1.70 4.66
CA ALA A 120 17.24 -2.97 5.38
C ALA A 120 16.62 -4.15 4.64
N ASN A 121 15.60 -3.92 3.82
CA ASN A 121 14.87 -4.96 3.09
C ASN A 121 15.18 -4.99 1.57
N GLY A 122 16.09 -4.15 1.09
CA GLY A 122 16.44 -4.10 -0.33
C GLY A 122 15.30 -3.61 -1.23
N ALA A 123 14.44 -2.72 -0.72
CA ALA A 123 13.38 -2.10 -1.50
C ALA A 123 13.85 -0.76 -2.09
N ASP A 124 13.47 -0.50 -3.33
CA ASP A 124 13.71 0.78 -4.00
C ASP A 124 12.68 1.80 -3.51
N LEU A 125 13.13 2.96 -3.03
CA LEU A 125 12.26 4.03 -2.55
C LEU A 125 12.26 5.20 -3.53
N SER A 126 11.07 5.63 -3.95
CA SER A 126 10.83 6.89 -4.63
C SER A 126 9.87 7.78 -3.85
N VAL A 127 10.06 9.08 -3.93
CA VAL A 127 9.20 10.08 -3.29
C VAL A 127 8.75 11.08 -4.36
N ILE A 128 7.44 11.21 -4.53
CA ILE A 128 6.81 12.05 -5.54
C ILE A 128 6.09 13.19 -4.83
N ALA A 129 6.57 14.41 -5.05
CA ALA A 129 5.94 15.61 -4.53
C ALA A 129 4.89 16.11 -5.53
N LEU A 130 3.63 16.12 -5.11
CA LEU A 130 2.48 16.54 -5.90
C LEU A 130 2.22 18.04 -5.65
N GLU A 131 2.82 18.91 -6.44
CA GLU A 131 2.58 20.36 -6.44
C GLU A 131 2.40 20.99 -5.05
N LEU A 132 3.40 20.85 -4.17
CA LEU A 132 3.31 21.24 -2.76
C LEU A 132 2.95 22.72 -2.54
N ASP A 133 3.23 23.58 -3.52
CA ASP A 133 2.89 25.01 -3.48
C ASP A 133 1.42 25.28 -3.83
N ARG A 134 0.70 24.26 -4.31
CA ARG A 134 -0.71 24.32 -4.67
C ARG A 134 -1.51 23.24 -3.95
N PRO A 135 -1.90 23.46 -2.69
CA PRO A 135 -2.76 22.54 -1.96
C PRO A 135 -4.09 22.28 -2.68
N THR A 136 -4.71 21.14 -2.45
CA THR A 136 -6.11 20.93 -2.85
C THR A 136 -7.02 21.97 -2.18
N ALA A 137 -8.22 22.21 -2.71
CA ALA A 137 -9.20 23.07 -2.05
C ALA A 137 -9.68 22.44 -0.71
N ASP A 138 -10.28 23.26 0.15
CA ASP A 138 -10.91 22.80 1.36
C ASP A 138 -12.23 22.08 1.03
N PHE A 139 -12.29 20.77 1.29
CA PHE A 139 -13.46 19.97 0.97
C PHE A 139 -14.69 20.27 1.86
N THR A 140 -14.56 21.08 2.91
CA THR A 140 -15.71 21.54 3.70
C THR A 140 -16.48 22.66 2.98
N GLU A 141 -15.86 23.30 2.00
CA GLU A 141 -16.46 24.40 1.21
C GLU A 141 -16.90 23.96 -0.19
N GLY A 142 -16.35 22.85 -0.70
CA GLY A 142 -16.65 22.33 -2.03
C GLY A 142 -15.71 21.19 -2.45
N PRO A 143 -15.75 20.76 -3.71
CA PRO A 143 -14.86 19.73 -4.20
C PRO A 143 -13.38 20.13 -4.03
N ALA A 144 -12.59 19.24 -3.44
CA ALA A 144 -11.16 19.48 -3.17
C ALA A 144 -10.33 19.58 -4.47
N MET A 145 -10.78 18.93 -5.52
CA MET A 145 -10.11 18.87 -6.83
C MET A 145 -11.16 18.90 -7.95
N THR A 146 -10.82 19.48 -9.05
CA THR A 146 -11.57 19.32 -10.30
C THR A 146 -11.37 17.92 -10.87
N GLU A 147 -12.24 17.50 -11.79
CA GLU A 147 -12.08 16.22 -12.49
C GLU A 147 -10.73 16.13 -13.22
N ALA A 148 -10.30 17.20 -13.86
CA ALA A 148 -9.02 17.25 -14.57
C ALA A 148 -7.82 17.07 -13.61
N GLU A 149 -7.82 17.73 -12.45
CA GLU A 149 -6.79 17.58 -11.42
C GLU A 149 -6.78 16.16 -10.85
N THR A 150 -7.95 15.59 -10.59
CA THR A 150 -8.08 14.21 -10.12
C THR A 150 -7.50 13.22 -11.13
N LEU A 151 -7.86 13.36 -12.42
CA LEU A 151 -7.33 12.50 -13.47
C LEU A 151 -5.81 12.65 -13.63
N ALA A 152 -5.28 13.87 -13.55
CA ALA A 152 -3.85 14.12 -13.62
C ALA A 152 -3.11 13.45 -12.45
N ALA A 153 -3.61 13.57 -11.22
CA ALA A 153 -3.04 12.91 -10.05
C ALA A 153 -3.08 11.38 -10.16
N MET A 154 -4.18 10.81 -10.68
CA MET A 154 -4.28 9.38 -10.94
C MET A 154 -3.28 8.90 -11.99
N GLN A 155 -3.07 9.68 -13.06
CA GLN A 155 -2.09 9.37 -14.11
C GLN A 155 -0.66 9.41 -13.57
N GLU A 156 -0.33 10.40 -12.74
CA GLU A 156 0.97 10.48 -12.06
C GLU A 156 1.21 9.28 -11.14
N GLY A 157 0.19 8.92 -10.36
CA GLY A 157 0.23 7.71 -9.53
C GLY A 157 0.46 6.45 -10.34
N ALA A 158 -0.25 6.28 -11.45
CA ALA A 158 -0.09 5.12 -12.33
C ALA A 158 1.30 5.08 -13.00
N ALA A 159 1.83 6.23 -13.42
CA ALA A 159 3.15 6.33 -14.05
C ALA A 159 4.30 6.02 -13.08
N ALA A 160 4.09 6.18 -11.78
CA ALA A 160 5.08 5.89 -10.75
C ALA A 160 5.31 4.40 -10.51
N VAL A 161 4.39 3.55 -10.95
CA VAL A 161 4.44 2.10 -10.67
C VAL A 161 5.41 1.39 -11.61
N ASP A 162 6.40 0.71 -11.06
CA ASP A 162 7.22 -0.25 -11.81
C ASP A 162 6.46 -1.57 -11.95
N LEU A 163 5.94 -1.83 -13.15
CA LEU A 163 5.19 -3.06 -13.47
C LEU A 163 6.05 -4.33 -13.38
N THR A 164 7.35 -4.22 -13.22
CA THR A 164 8.27 -5.36 -13.03
C THR A 164 8.55 -5.65 -11.55
N ALA A 165 8.05 -4.83 -10.63
CA ALA A 165 8.17 -5.06 -9.20
C ALA A 165 7.31 -6.25 -8.76
N ASP A 166 7.84 -7.05 -7.84
CA ASP A 166 7.13 -8.17 -7.23
C ASP A 166 6.16 -7.72 -6.12
N VAL A 167 6.50 -6.60 -5.48
CA VAL A 167 5.73 -5.96 -4.40
C VAL A 167 5.79 -4.45 -4.58
N LEU A 168 4.63 -3.82 -4.45
CA LEU A 168 4.48 -2.38 -4.39
C LEU A 168 4.03 -1.98 -2.98
N ILE A 169 4.79 -1.09 -2.34
CA ILE A 169 4.51 -0.49 -1.04
C ILE A 169 4.08 0.95 -1.28
N LEU A 170 2.85 1.27 -0.96
CA LEU A 170 2.29 2.61 -1.12
C LEU A 170 2.37 3.37 0.20
N GLY A 171 2.97 4.55 0.15
CA GLY A 171 3.06 5.48 1.25
C GLY A 171 2.50 6.85 0.86
N GLU A 172 2.16 7.64 1.85
CA GLU A 172 1.73 9.00 1.67
C GLU A 172 2.36 9.92 2.73
N MET A 173 2.47 11.20 2.40
CA MET A 173 2.92 12.24 3.31
C MET A 173 2.18 13.53 3.01
N GLY A 174 1.56 14.10 4.02
CA GLY A 174 0.89 15.40 3.89
C GLY A 174 0.30 15.82 5.24
N ILE A 175 0.60 17.05 5.66
CA ILE A 175 -0.04 17.58 6.87
C ILE A 175 -1.55 17.71 6.61
N GLY A 176 -2.37 17.17 7.52
CA GLY A 176 -3.84 17.12 7.35
C GLY A 176 -4.38 15.90 6.58
N ASN A 177 -3.50 15.03 6.04
CA ASN A 177 -3.87 13.84 5.26
C ASN A 177 -4.83 12.88 5.98
N THR A 178 -4.68 12.71 7.29
CA THR A 178 -5.54 11.81 8.08
C THR A 178 -7.01 12.24 8.04
N THR A 179 -7.27 13.56 8.04
CA THR A 179 -8.63 14.09 7.92
C THR A 179 -9.20 13.81 6.53
N VAL A 180 -8.40 13.99 5.48
CA VAL A 180 -8.78 13.65 4.09
C VAL A 180 -9.06 12.16 3.95
N ALA A 181 -8.17 11.31 4.46
CA ALA A 181 -8.36 9.86 4.42
C ALA A 181 -9.65 9.43 5.16
N ALA A 182 -9.94 10.03 6.32
CA ALA A 182 -11.17 9.78 7.06
C ALA A 182 -12.42 10.17 6.27
N ALA A 183 -12.39 11.32 5.58
CA ALA A 183 -13.51 11.79 4.75
C ALA A 183 -13.75 10.89 3.51
N ILE A 184 -12.70 10.33 2.91
CA ILE A 184 -12.84 9.40 1.78
C ILE A 184 -13.41 8.05 2.25
N TYR A 185 -13.11 7.64 3.51
CA TYR A 185 -13.54 6.36 4.05
C TYR A 185 -14.97 6.38 4.60
N ALA A 186 -15.49 7.55 4.96
CA ALA A 186 -16.83 7.71 5.55
C ALA A 186 -17.96 7.54 4.53
#